data_58d7645120ae8eeba46ca431119da73d
#
_entry.id   58d7645120ae8eeba46ca431119da73d
#
_cell.length_a   1.000
_cell.length_b   1.000
_cell.length_c   1.000
_cell.angle_alpha   90.00
_cell.angle_beta   90.00
_cell.angle_gamma   90.00
#
_symmetry.space_group_name_H-M   'P 1'
#
loop_
_entity.id
_entity.type
_entity.pdbx_description
1 polymer ?
#
loop_
_entity_poly.entity_id
_entity_poly.type
_entity_poly.pdbx_seq_one_letter_code
_entity_poly.pdbx_strand_id
1 'polypeptide(L)'
;RSGASRYGTLTDLKDEAQELQVSQDKSFTFVIDKGDKMDSMNVRDAGKALRREIDEVIVPTQDRHTFYKLALAAHTNGNYASAASFANADATYAAFLAGQTALDNNYVPTAGRVAAVNATTLNLLKQSSTFVKASEIGQKMLIKGQVGEIDGVAIVKVPDNYLPSNCHFIITHPSVAVKAEKLADYIS
;
A
#
# COMPACT_ATOMS: atom_id res chain seq x y z
N ARG A 1 -17.31 10.95 52.12
CA ARG A 1 -17.00 11.16 50.67
C ARG A 1 -17.39 12.58 50.36
N SER A 2 -16.44 13.49 50.42
CA SER A 2 -16.65 14.87 50.07
C SER A 2 -16.52 15.05 48.53
N GLY A 3 -17.59 15.47 47.88
CA GLY A 3 -17.63 16.29 46.68
C GLY A 3 -16.99 15.82 45.34
N ALA A 4 -16.40 14.64 45.27
CA ALA A 4 -15.85 14.17 43.98
C ALA A 4 -16.96 13.53 43.16
N SER A 5 -17.15 14.03 41.95
CA SER A 5 -18.03 13.43 40.95
C SER A 5 -17.70 11.94 40.80
N ARG A 6 -18.73 11.07 40.77
CA ARG A 6 -18.56 9.64 40.52
C ARG A 6 -17.89 9.33 39.21
N TYR A 7 -17.88 10.28 38.29
CA TYR A 7 -17.38 10.16 36.92
C TYR A 7 -16.07 10.93 36.66
N GLY A 8 -15.42 11.45 37.74
CA GLY A 8 -14.21 12.24 37.62
C GLY A 8 -14.46 13.61 36.99
N THR A 9 -13.42 14.19 36.42
CA THR A 9 -13.51 15.43 35.64
C THR A 9 -14.02 15.08 34.25
N LEU A 10 -15.12 15.68 33.85
CA LEU A 10 -15.65 15.54 32.50
C LEU A 10 -14.71 16.26 31.54
N THR A 11 -14.22 15.57 30.55
CA THR A 11 -13.42 16.14 29.47
C THR A 11 -14.31 16.25 28.24
N ASP A 12 -14.44 17.44 27.71
CA ASP A 12 -15.18 17.68 26.47
C ASP A 12 -14.46 16.99 25.31
N LEU A 13 -15.24 16.37 24.43
CA LEU A 13 -14.75 15.86 23.17
C LEU A 13 -14.32 17.06 22.32
N LYS A 14 -13.04 17.15 22.03
CA LYS A 14 -12.52 18.20 21.13
C LYS A 14 -12.38 17.65 19.74
N ASP A 15 -12.95 18.34 18.79
CA ASP A 15 -12.70 18.08 17.37
C ASP A 15 -11.40 18.76 16.96
N GLU A 16 -10.52 18.01 16.33
CA GLU A 16 -9.27 18.52 15.77
C GLU A 16 -9.39 18.51 14.24
N ALA A 17 -9.33 19.68 13.63
CA ALA A 17 -9.35 19.83 12.18
C ALA A 17 -7.95 19.62 11.63
N GLN A 18 -7.81 18.69 10.70
CA GLN A 18 -6.56 18.46 9.99
C GLN A 18 -6.68 18.92 8.54
N GLU A 19 -5.79 19.81 8.11
CA GLU A 19 -5.71 20.22 6.71
C GLU A 19 -4.88 19.26 5.89
N LEU A 20 -5.42 18.84 4.76
CA LEU A 20 -4.75 17.98 3.81
C LEU A 20 -4.40 18.77 2.55
N GLN A 21 -3.11 18.95 2.28
CA GLN A 21 -2.64 19.61 1.07
C GLN A 21 -2.39 18.60 -0.05
N VAL A 22 -3.10 18.77 -1.17
CA VAL A 22 -2.85 18.00 -2.39
C VAL A 22 -1.58 18.54 -3.05
N SER A 23 -0.54 17.71 -3.13
CA SER A 23 0.80 18.09 -3.60
C SER A 23 1.11 17.70 -5.04
N GLN A 24 0.23 16.95 -5.69
CA GLN A 24 0.42 16.49 -7.07
C GLN A 24 -0.71 17.01 -7.95
N ASP A 25 -0.33 17.73 -8.98
CA ASP A 25 -1.21 18.15 -10.07
C ASP A 25 -0.59 17.67 -11.38
N LYS A 26 -1.27 16.76 -12.07
CA LYS A 26 -0.78 16.16 -13.30
C LYS A 26 -1.91 16.07 -14.31
N SER A 27 -1.62 16.49 -15.53
CA SER A 27 -2.54 16.37 -16.67
C SER A 27 -1.83 15.71 -17.84
N PHE A 28 -2.59 15.10 -18.72
CA PHE A 28 -2.10 14.64 -20.01
C PHE A 28 -3.13 14.95 -21.09
N THR A 29 -2.69 15.14 -22.30
CA THR A 29 -3.55 15.38 -23.46
C THR A 29 -2.94 14.67 -24.65
N PHE A 30 -3.77 13.98 -25.43
CA PHE A 30 -3.39 13.43 -26.71
C PHE A 30 -4.51 13.66 -27.73
N VAL A 31 -4.14 13.74 -29.00
CA VAL A 31 -5.08 13.92 -30.09
C VAL A 31 -4.92 12.75 -31.06
N ILE A 32 -6.05 12.19 -31.49
CA ILE A 32 -6.10 11.19 -32.55
C ILE A 32 -6.88 11.78 -33.71
N ASP A 33 -6.21 11.93 -34.86
CA ASP A 33 -6.86 12.39 -36.08
C ASP A 33 -7.90 11.37 -36.55
N LYS A 34 -9.03 11.86 -37.05
CA LYS A 34 -10.12 11.03 -37.53
C LYS A 34 -9.72 10.19 -38.76
N GLY A 35 -8.84 10.74 -39.62
CA GLY A 35 -8.27 10.03 -40.75
C GLY A 35 -7.40 8.87 -40.31
N ASP A 36 -6.47 9.11 -39.39
CA ASP A 36 -5.61 8.09 -38.78
C ASP A 36 -6.38 6.96 -38.10
N LYS A 37 -7.52 7.28 -37.48
CA LYS A 37 -8.40 6.28 -36.87
C LYS A 37 -9.00 5.34 -37.93
N MET A 38 -9.43 5.89 -39.07
CA MET A 38 -10.00 5.11 -40.19
C MET A 38 -8.94 4.26 -40.88
N ASP A 39 -7.79 4.84 -41.17
CA ASP A 39 -6.66 4.17 -41.84
C ASP A 39 -6.07 3.03 -41.01
N SER A 40 -6.13 3.13 -39.71
CA SER A 40 -5.66 2.10 -38.77
C SER A 40 -6.72 1.03 -38.45
N MET A 41 -7.84 0.96 -39.20
CA MET A 41 -8.96 0.03 -38.95
C MET A 41 -9.47 0.08 -37.50
N ASN A 42 -9.59 1.28 -36.90
CA ASN A 42 -10.00 1.51 -35.51
C ASN A 42 -9.02 0.96 -34.44
N VAL A 43 -7.80 0.61 -34.78
CA VAL A 43 -6.77 0.25 -33.77
C VAL A 43 -6.44 1.46 -32.90
N ARG A 44 -6.43 2.68 -33.48
CA ARG A 44 -6.24 3.94 -32.76
C ARG A 44 -7.58 4.47 -32.22
N ASP A 45 -8.14 3.77 -31.26
CA ASP A 45 -9.37 4.19 -30.59
C ASP A 45 -9.03 5.03 -29.35
N ALA A 46 -9.63 6.22 -29.25
CA ALA A 46 -9.35 7.15 -28.15
C ALA A 46 -9.68 6.57 -26.78
N GLY A 47 -10.77 5.82 -26.66
CA GLY A 47 -11.14 5.19 -25.40
C GLY A 47 -10.17 4.08 -24.97
N LYS A 48 -9.67 3.30 -25.92
CA LYS A 48 -8.63 2.28 -25.65
C LYS A 48 -7.30 2.91 -25.26
N ALA A 49 -6.91 3.98 -25.97
CA ALA A 49 -5.68 4.71 -25.68
C ALA A 49 -5.75 5.36 -24.29
N LEU A 50 -6.88 5.99 -23.96
CA LEU A 50 -7.13 6.58 -22.66
C LEU A 50 -7.05 5.53 -21.54
N ARG A 51 -7.72 4.39 -21.69
CA ARG A 51 -7.69 3.31 -20.70
C ARG A 51 -6.27 2.79 -20.49
N ARG A 52 -5.54 2.61 -21.58
CA ARG A 52 -4.14 2.17 -21.51
C ARG A 52 -3.26 3.19 -20.77
N GLU A 53 -3.43 4.48 -21.02
CA GLU A 53 -2.69 5.54 -20.33
C GLU A 53 -3.02 5.55 -18.83
N ILE A 54 -4.29 5.35 -18.46
CA ILE A 54 -4.70 5.24 -17.07
C ILE A 54 -4.03 4.03 -16.41
N ASP A 55 -4.14 2.85 -17.02
CA ASP A 55 -3.67 1.60 -16.41
C ASP A 55 -2.14 1.48 -16.39
N GLU A 56 -1.45 1.95 -17.44
CA GLU A 56 0.00 1.75 -17.59
C GLU A 56 0.83 2.92 -17.04
N VAL A 57 0.28 4.13 -16.92
CA VAL A 57 1.05 5.33 -16.53
C VAL A 57 0.49 5.99 -15.28
N ILE A 58 -0.80 6.29 -15.25
CA ILE A 58 -1.39 7.09 -14.17
C ILE A 58 -1.46 6.30 -12.89
N VAL A 59 -2.09 5.12 -12.92
CA VAL A 59 -2.23 4.24 -11.74
C VAL A 59 -0.87 3.88 -11.16
N PRO A 60 0.12 3.38 -11.93
CA PRO A 60 1.46 3.11 -11.41
C PRO A 60 2.17 4.33 -10.82
N THR A 61 1.93 5.52 -11.38
CA THR A 61 2.52 6.76 -10.87
C THR A 61 1.91 7.16 -9.51
N GLN A 62 0.59 7.03 -9.38
CA GLN A 62 -0.12 7.30 -8.13
C GLN A 62 0.29 6.29 -7.05
N ASP A 63 0.40 5.01 -7.39
CA ASP A 63 0.78 3.96 -6.45
C ASP A 63 2.20 4.19 -5.91
N ARG A 64 3.16 4.47 -6.79
CA ARG A 64 4.54 4.82 -6.37
C ARG A 64 4.57 6.01 -5.43
N HIS A 65 3.79 7.06 -5.73
CA HIS A 65 3.72 8.22 -4.87
C HIS A 65 3.12 7.87 -3.49
N THR A 66 2.07 7.07 -3.46
CA THR A 66 1.43 6.61 -2.23
C THR A 66 2.39 5.79 -1.37
N PHE A 67 3.08 4.80 -1.96
CA PHE A 67 4.08 4.00 -1.24
C PHE A 67 5.27 4.84 -0.76
N TYR A 68 5.71 5.80 -1.56
CA TYR A 68 6.76 6.72 -1.13
C TYR A 68 6.33 7.55 0.09
N LYS A 69 5.11 8.08 0.10
CA LYS A 69 4.58 8.85 1.24
C LYS A 69 4.41 8.00 2.49
N LEU A 70 3.92 6.77 2.35
CA LEU A 70 3.81 5.81 3.47
C LEU A 70 5.18 5.48 4.06
N ALA A 71 6.15 5.17 3.22
CA ALA A 71 7.52 4.87 3.66
C ALA A 71 8.18 6.09 4.33
N LEU A 72 7.98 7.28 3.77
CA LEU A 72 8.49 8.53 4.35
C LEU A 72 7.86 8.80 5.72
N ALA A 73 6.56 8.62 5.87
CA ALA A 73 5.86 8.78 7.14
C ALA A 73 6.35 7.75 8.17
N ALA A 74 6.53 6.49 7.77
CA ALA A 74 7.09 5.46 8.64
C ALA A 74 8.51 5.82 9.09
N HIS A 75 9.36 6.29 8.18
CA HIS A 75 10.73 6.72 8.49
C HIS A 75 10.75 7.92 9.44
N THR A 76 9.93 8.94 9.18
CA THR A 76 9.85 10.16 10.00
C THR A 76 9.41 9.87 11.43
N ASN A 77 8.50 8.90 11.59
CA ASN A 77 7.97 8.50 12.90
C ASN A 77 8.78 7.38 13.57
N GLY A 78 9.92 6.97 13.04
CA GLY A 78 10.75 5.91 13.61
C GLY A 78 10.16 4.50 13.46
N ASN A 79 9.13 4.31 12.66
CA ASN A 79 8.44 3.04 12.43
C ASN A 79 9.11 2.25 11.28
N TYR A 80 10.40 2.01 11.39
CA TYR A 80 11.18 1.26 10.40
C TYR A 80 12.24 0.41 11.07
N ALA A 81 12.65 -0.67 10.43
CA ALA A 81 13.73 -1.54 10.89
C ALA A 81 14.96 -1.39 9.99
N SER A 82 15.92 -0.58 10.41
CA SER A 82 17.14 -0.32 9.63
C SER A 82 18.14 -1.48 9.63
N ALA A 83 18.05 -2.39 10.60
CA ALA A 83 18.98 -3.51 10.79
C ALA A 83 18.39 -4.85 10.34
N ALA A 84 17.24 -4.86 9.67
CA ALA A 84 16.65 -6.09 9.18
C ALA A 84 17.52 -6.70 8.09
N SER A 85 17.74 -8.02 8.18
CA SER A 85 18.50 -8.77 7.19
C SER A 85 17.56 -9.42 6.19
N PHE A 86 17.87 -9.27 4.92
CA PHE A 86 17.18 -9.94 3.80
C PHE A 86 18.13 -10.86 3.02
N ALA A 87 19.18 -11.35 3.69
CA ALA A 87 20.22 -12.17 3.08
C ALA A 87 19.71 -13.55 2.65
N ASN A 88 18.70 -14.09 3.34
CA ASN A 88 18.09 -15.39 3.03
C ASN A 88 16.60 -15.41 3.39
N ALA A 89 15.94 -16.48 3.02
CA ALA A 89 14.51 -16.68 3.21
C ALA A 89 14.06 -16.59 4.68
N ASP A 90 14.78 -17.23 5.58
CA ASP A 90 14.41 -17.29 7.00
C ASP A 90 14.65 -15.95 7.70
N ALA A 91 15.73 -15.24 7.36
CA ALA A 91 15.96 -13.88 7.85
C ALA A 91 14.88 -12.92 7.36
N THR A 92 14.46 -13.05 6.10
CA THR A 92 13.36 -12.24 5.53
C THR A 92 12.04 -12.50 6.25
N TYR A 93 11.74 -13.77 6.54
CA TYR A 93 10.54 -14.14 7.29
C TYR A 93 10.59 -13.63 8.73
N ALA A 94 11.73 -13.74 9.40
CA ALA A 94 11.93 -13.22 10.74
C ALA A 94 11.77 -11.67 10.79
N ALA A 95 12.29 -10.96 9.78
CA ALA A 95 12.11 -9.51 9.66
C ALA A 95 10.63 -9.13 9.48
N PHE A 96 9.88 -9.91 8.71
CA PHE A 96 8.44 -9.70 8.53
C PHE A 96 7.68 -9.87 9.85
N LEU A 97 7.95 -10.95 10.59
CA LEU A 97 7.32 -11.20 11.90
C LEU A 97 7.70 -10.13 12.93
N ALA A 98 8.94 -9.65 12.93
CA ALA A 98 9.37 -8.54 13.79
C ALA A 98 8.57 -7.25 13.51
N GLY A 99 8.29 -6.97 12.23
CA GLY A 99 7.44 -5.85 11.85
C GLY A 99 6.00 -5.99 12.38
N GLN A 100 5.42 -7.18 12.37
CA GLN A 100 4.10 -7.44 12.96
C GLN A 100 4.12 -7.28 14.48
N THR A 101 5.12 -7.86 15.14
CA THR A 101 5.29 -7.71 16.59
C THR A 101 5.37 -6.25 17.01
N ALA A 102 6.05 -5.41 16.22
CA ALA A 102 6.11 -3.97 16.47
C ALA A 102 4.73 -3.31 16.40
N LEU A 103 3.89 -3.70 15.45
CA LEU A 103 2.52 -3.21 15.35
C LEU A 103 1.64 -3.69 16.51
N ASP A 104 1.80 -4.93 16.95
CA ASP A 104 1.07 -5.49 18.08
C ASP A 104 1.42 -4.76 19.38
N ASN A 105 2.69 -4.51 19.62
CA ASN A 105 3.17 -3.76 20.79
C ASN A 105 2.69 -2.30 20.80
N ASN A 106 2.34 -1.75 19.65
CA ASN A 106 1.75 -0.42 19.51
C ASN A 106 0.22 -0.45 19.41
N TYR A 107 -0.41 -1.56 19.78
CA TYR A 107 -1.88 -1.72 19.81
C TYR A 107 -2.60 -1.44 18.48
N VAL A 108 -1.92 -1.62 17.37
CA VAL A 108 -2.56 -1.51 16.05
C VAL A 108 -3.48 -2.72 15.85
N PRO A 109 -4.74 -2.54 15.42
CA PRO A 109 -5.66 -3.65 15.18
C PRO A 109 -5.05 -4.69 14.22
N THR A 110 -5.22 -5.98 14.53
CA THR A 110 -4.73 -7.07 13.66
C THR A 110 -5.62 -7.26 12.44
N ALA A 111 -6.93 -7.09 12.62
CA ALA A 111 -7.89 -7.26 11.53
C ALA A 111 -7.72 -6.16 10.47
N GLY A 112 -7.59 -6.57 9.20
CA GLY A 112 -7.48 -5.65 8.07
C GLY A 112 -6.07 -5.15 7.77
N ARG A 113 -5.03 -5.65 8.44
CA ARG A 113 -3.64 -5.33 8.09
C ARG A 113 -3.32 -5.83 6.69
N VAL A 114 -2.58 -5.03 5.95
CA VAL A 114 -2.11 -5.34 4.61
C VAL A 114 -0.60 -5.10 4.53
N ALA A 115 0.11 -6.02 3.91
CA ALA A 115 1.52 -5.90 3.62
C ALA A 115 1.75 -5.77 2.12
N ALA A 116 2.27 -4.65 1.67
CA ALA A 116 2.81 -4.50 0.33
C ALA A 116 4.25 -5.01 0.33
N VAL A 117 4.53 -6.04 -0.45
CA VAL A 117 5.84 -6.71 -0.49
C VAL A 117 6.37 -6.66 -1.92
N ASN A 118 7.62 -6.26 -2.10
CA ASN A 118 8.23 -6.25 -3.42
C ASN A 118 8.43 -7.66 -3.97
N ALA A 119 8.54 -7.78 -5.30
CA ALA A 119 8.59 -9.08 -5.97
C ALA A 119 9.80 -9.92 -5.53
N THR A 120 10.96 -9.28 -5.36
CA THR A 120 12.20 -9.93 -4.92
C THR A 120 12.07 -10.48 -3.49
N THR A 121 11.57 -9.67 -2.55
CA THR A 121 11.37 -10.10 -1.16
C THR A 121 10.30 -11.18 -1.04
N LEU A 122 9.23 -11.09 -1.83
CA LEU A 122 8.20 -12.14 -1.85
C LEU A 122 8.76 -13.49 -2.33
N ASN A 123 9.67 -13.48 -3.30
CA ASN A 123 10.33 -14.70 -3.75
C ASN A 123 11.20 -15.31 -2.65
N LEU A 124 11.88 -14.48 -1.84
CA LEU A 124 12.62 -14.96 -0.67
C LEU A 124 11.67 -15.54 0.39
N LEU A 125 10.57 -14.86 0.70
CA LEU A 125 9.57 -15.37 1.64
C LEU A 125 9.04 -16.74 1.24
N LYS A 126 8.74 -16.94 -0.04
CA LYS A 126 8.27 -18.24 -0.57
C LYS A 126 9.28 -19.38 -0.46
N GLN A 127 10.56 -19.07 -0.33
CA GLN A 127 11.62 -20.06 -0.16
C GLN A 127 11.81 -20.48 1.32
N SER A 128 11.24 -19.73 2.27
CA SER A 128 11.29 -20.10 3.68
C SER A 128 10.42 -21.34 3.95
N SER A 129 11.02 -22.36 4.57
CA SER A 129 10.31 -23.57 4.95
C SER A 129 9.19 -23.33 5.96
N THR A 130 9.33 -22.31 6.78
CA THR A 130 8.34 -21.89 7.78
C THR A 130 7.15 -21.22 7.13
N PHE A 131 7.38 -20.37 6.13
CA PHE A 131 6.32 -19.74 5.34
C PHE A 131 5.50 -20.78 4.57
N VAL A 132 6.15 -21.75 3.92
CA VAL A 132 5.45 -22.81 3.17
C VAL A 132 4.51 -23.62 4.08
N LYS A 133 4.94 -23.97 5.28
CA LYS A 133 4.10 -24.69 6.25
C LYS A 133 2.92 -23.86 6.74
N ALA A 134 3.11 -22.55 6.94
CA ALA A 134 2.05 -21.64 7.36
C ALA A 134 1.03 -21.38 6.23
N SER A 135 1.46 -21.38 4.96
CA SER A 135 0.60 -21.12 3.81
C SER A 135 -0.26 -22.31 3.39
N GLU A 136 0.04 -23.53 3.83
CA GLU A 136 -0.80 -24.71 3.57
C GLU A 136 -2.21 -24.57 4.20
N ILE A 137 -2.35 -23.74 5.20
CA ILE A 137 -3.64 -23.41 5.83
C ILE A 137 -4.43 -22.42 4.99
N GLY A 138 -3.80 -21.72 4.05
CA GLY A 138 -4.31 -20.56 3.32
C GLY A 138 -4.65 -20.75 1.84
N GLN A 139 -5.01 -21.96 1.36
CA GLN A 139 -5.36 -22.20 -0.07
C GLN A 139 -6.61 -21.44 -0.59
N LYS A 140 -7.09 -20.44 0.10
CA LYS A 140 -8.33 -19.70 -0.25
C LYS A 140 -8.09 -18.26 -0.69
N MET A 141 -7.00 -17.90 -1.38
CA MET A 141 -6.91 -16.49 -1.78
C MET A 141 -6.18 -16.22 -3.09
N LEU A 142 -6.97 -16.18 -4.13
CA LEU A 142 -6.64 -15.52 -5.40
C LEU A 142 -7.72 -14.45 -5.66
N ILE A 143 -7.72 -13.37 -4.88
CA ILE A 143 -8.58 -12.23 -5.16
C ILE A 143 -7.71 -10.99 -5.31
N LYS A 144 -7.68 -10.43 -6.54
CA LYS A 144 -7.16 -9.08 -6.88
C LYS A 144 -5.75 -8.76 -6.38
N GLY A 145 -4.74 -9.52 -6.81
CA GLY A 145 -3.34 -9.21 -6.51
C GLY A 145 -2.85 -9.64 -5.14
N GLN A 146 -3.70 -10.15 -4.28
CA GLN A 146 -3.32 -10.77 -3.02
C GLN A 146 -2.65 -12.12 -3.29
N VAL A 147 -1.45 -12.33 -2.74
CA VAL A 147 -0.65 -13.54 -2.99
C VAL A 147 -0.79 -14.55 -1.86
N GLY A 148 -1.29 -14.14 -0.71
CA GLY A 148 -1.44 -14.99 0.46
C GLY A 148 -1.73 -14.18 1.72
N GLU A 149 -1.70 -14.85 2.84
CA GLU A 149 -1.84 -14.27 4.17
C GLU A 149 -0.79 -14.87 5.08
N ILE A 150 -0.14 -14.04 5.87
CA ILE A 150 0.79 -14.47 6.91
C ILE A 150 0.29 -13.89 8.22
N ASP A 151 -0.05 -14.75 9.16
CA ASP A 151 -0.45 -14.37 10.52
C ASP A 151 -1.53 -13.27 10.54
N GLY A 152 -2.59 -13.46 9.73
CA GLY A 152 -3.70 -12.51 9.62
C GLY A 152 -3.42 -11.26 8.78
N VAL A 153 -2.23 -11.13 8.18
CA VAL A 153 -1.88 -9.99 7.33
C VAL A 153 -1.95 -10.39 5.86
N ALA A 154 -2.81 -9.71 5.12
CA ALA A 154 -2.95 -9.90 3.68
C ALA A 154 -1.70 -9.41 2.93
N ILE A 155 -1.09 -10.27 2.11
CA ILE A 155 0.10 -9.92 1.34
C ILE A 155 -0.29 -9.54 -0.07
N VAL A 156 0.12 -8.34 -0.48
CA VAL A 156 -0.03 -7.81 -1.83
C VAL A 156 1.34 -7.71 -2.49
N LYS A 157 1.50 -8.38 -3.63
CA LYS A 157 2.72 -8.27 -4.42
C LYS A 157 2.74 -6.96 -5.18
N VAL A 158 3.83 -6.22 -5.05
CA VAL A 158 4.08 -5.01 -5.83
C VAL A 158 5.39 -5.13 -6.63
N PRO A 159 5.51 -4.47 -7.78
CA PRO A 159 6.77 -4.39 -8.51
C PRO A 159 7.87 -3.77 -7.65
N ASP A 160 9.12 -4.20 -7.84
CA ASP A 160 10.25 -3.73 -7.03
C ASP A 160 10.44 -2.19 -7.11
N ASN A 161 10.08 -1.60 -8.25
CA ASN A 161 10.19 -0.15 -8.49
C ASN A 161 9.02 0.67 -7.91
N TYR A 162 8.04 0.06 -7.27
CA TYR A 162 6.95 0.78 -6.60
C TYR A 162 7.33 1.21 -5.19
N LEU A 163 8.18 0.45 -4.53
CA LEU A 163 8.70 0.81 -3.21
C LEU A 163 9.96 1.68 -3.35
N PRO A 164 10.21 2.58 -2.39
CA PRO A 164 11.46 3.32 -2.32
C PRO A 164 12.69 2.40 -2.24
N SER A 165 13.85 2.90 -2.64
CA SER A 165 15.11 2.16 -2.52
C SER A 165 15.32 1.67 -1.08
N ASN A 166 15.76 0.43 -0.93
CA ASN A 166 15.96 -0.26 0.35
C ASN A 166 14.68 -0.49 1.19
N CYS A 167 13.49 -0.28 0.61
CA CYS A 167 12.23 -0.66 1.22
C CYS A 167 11.79 -2.01 0.65
N HIS A 168 11.78 -3.04 1.47
CA HIS A 168 11.48 -4.41 1.06
C HIS A 168 10.01 -4.75 1.20
N PHE A 169 9.35 -4.22 2.23
CA PHE A 169 7.92 -4.34 2.46
C PHE A 169 7.41 -3.19 3.32
N ILE A 170 6.12 -2.94 3.26
CA ILE A 170 5.40 -2.00 4.12
C ILE A 170 4.19 -2.74 4.68
N ILE A 171 4.10 -2.86 6.02
CA ILE A 171 2.91 -3.38 6.70
C ILE A 171 2.11 -2.18 7.18
N THR A 172 0.83 -2.13 6.84
CA THR A 172 -0.03 -0.99 7.16
C THR A 172 -1.44 -1.45 7.52
N HIS A 173 -2.17 -0.58 8.21
CA HIS A 173 -3.60 -0.73 8.45
C HIS A 173 -4.36 0.40 7.71
N PRO A 174 -5.57 0.17 7.20
CA PRO A 174 -6.32 1.17 6.43
C PRO A 174 -6.55 2.51 7.15
N SER A 175 -6.55 2.51 8.48
CA SER A 175 -6.70 3.74 9.28
C SER A 175 -5.49 4.67 9.26
N VAL A 176 -4.34 4.23 8.73
CA VAL A 176 -3.07 5.00 8.79
C VAL A 176 -3.05 6.15 7.79
N ALA A 177 -3.69 5.98 6.64
CA ALA A 177 -3.62 6.96 5.57
C ALA A 177 -4.93 7.07 4.81
N VAL A 178 -5.27 8.29 4.45
CA VAL A 178 -6.38 8.61 3.54
C VAL A 178 -5.79 9.20 2.26
N LYS A 179 -6.13 8.63 1.12
CA LYS A 179 -5.80 9.21 -0.18
C LYS A 179 -6.85 10.28 -0.49
N ALA A 180 -6.43 11.53 -0.51
CA ALA A 180 -7.27 12.61 -0.99
C ALA A 180 -7.09 12.79 -2.49
N GLU A 181 -8.20 12.79 -3.21
CA GLU A 181 -8.26 13.05 -4.64
C GLU A 181 -9.22 14.21 -4.87
N LYS A 182 -8.73 15.31 -5.44
CA LYS A 182 -9.53 16.50 -5.63
C LYS A 182 -10.32 16.48 -6.93
N LEU A 183 -9.70 15.96 -7.99
CA LEU A 183 -10.29 15.84 -9.31
C LEU A 183 -9.61 14.70 -10.06
N ALA A 184 -10.40 13.74 -10.53
CA ALA A 184 -9.96 12.68 -11.43
C ALA A 184 -11.02 12.58 -12.54
N ASP A 185 -10.89 13.46 -13.55
CA ASP A 185 -11.80 13.48 -14.69
C ASP A 185 -11.05 13.11 -15.96
N TYR A 186 -11.55 12.08 -16.64
CA TYR A 186 -10.96 11.53 -17.85
C TYR A 186 -12.01 11.57 -18.96
N ILE A 187 -11.80 12.45 -19.93
CA ILE A 187 -12.72 12.68 -21.05
C ILE A 187 -12.06 12.17 -22.33
N SER A 188 -12.79 11.37 -23.11
CA SER A 188 -12.39 10.86 -24.42
C SER A 188 -13.18 11.46 -25.57
#